data_44423a88f665b9816cd61887b561cf47
#
_entry.id   44423a88f665b9816cd61887b561cf47
#
_cell.length_a   1.000
_cell.length_b   1.000
_cell.length_c   1.000
_cell.angle_alpha   90.00
_cell.angle_beta   90.00
_cell.angle_gamma   90.00
#
_symmetry.space_group_name_H-M   'P 1'
#
loop_
_entity.id
_entity.type
_entity.pdbx_description
1 polymer ?
#
loop_
_entity_poly.entity_id
_entity_poly.type
_entity_poly.pdbx_seq_one_letter_code
_entity_poly.pdbx_strand_id
1 'polypeptide(L)'
;MNLADKHRTLGLRTNADTPEQVRQAIAFGAEGIGLTRTEHMFFEGDRIDAMREMILAESEDVRRAALKKLLPYQREDFEGIFKALEGRPATIRLLDPPLHEFVPHDKKSQADLAKKLKISPDVVAKRVASLHEFNPMLGHRGCRLGISYPEISAMQARAIFEAASKVQKSG
;
A
#
# COMPACT_ATOMS: atom_id res chain seq x y z
N MET A 1 -15.48 -14.28 -25.11
CA MET A 1 -16.21 -13.80 -23.95
C MET A 1 -17.73 -13.79 -24.15
N ASN A 2 -18.27 -13.27 -25.23
CA ASN A 2 -19.73 -13.17 -25.47
C ASN A 2 -20.54 -14.46 -25.27
N LEU A 3 -19.96 -15.64 -25.55
CA LEU A 3 -20.63 -16.90 -25.31
C LEU A 3 -20.72 -17.24 -23.81
N ALA A 4 -19.62 -17.07 -23.08
CA ALA A 4 -19.58 -17.28 -21.63
C ALA A 4 -20.51 -16.30 -20.89
N ASP A 5 -20.59 -15.04 -21.33
CA ASP A 5 -21.45 -14.03 -20.73
C ASP A 5 -22.95 -14.33 -20.81
N LYS A 6 -23.35 -15.13 -21.81
CA LYS A 6 -24.75 -15.61 -21.93
C LYS A 6 -25.14 -16.65 -20.87
N HIS A 7 -24.15 -17.30 -20.26
CA HIS A 7 -24.37 -18.44 -19.35
C HIS A 7 -23.91 -18.16 -17.92
N ARG A 8 -23.06 -17.17 -17.70
CA ARG A 8 -22.58 -16.83 -16.35
C ARG A 8 -23.69 -16.19 -15.52
N THR A 9 -23.71 -16.57 -14.25
CA THR A 9 -24.61 -16.00 -13.23
C THR A 9 -23.84 -15.19 -12.19
N LEU A 10 -22.51 -15.36 -12.13
CA LEU A 10 -21.63 -14.65 -11.18
C LEU A 10 -21.06 -13.38 -11.81
N GLY A 11 -20.96 -12.34 -10.99
CA GLY A 11 -20.25 -11.11 -11.35
C GLY A 11 -18.73 -11.34 -11.46
N LEU A 12 -18.08 -10.68 -12.41
CA LEU A 12 -16.64 -10.79 -12.65
C LEU A 12 -15.91 -9.60 -12.04
N ARG A 13 -14.98 -9.87 -11.13
CA ARG A 13 -14.03 -8.88 -10.60
C ARG A 13 -12.61 -9.31 -10.88
N THR A 14 -11.73 -8.35 -11.17
CA THR A 14 -10.31 -8.61 -11.43
C THR A 14 -9.42 -7.90 -10.42
N ASN A 15 -8.13 -8.22 -10.41
CA ASN A 15 -7.15 -7.50 -9.62
C ASN A 15 -6.65 -6.29 -10.40
N ALA A 16 -6.56 -5.14 -9.75
CA ALA A 16 -5.96 -3.93 -10.31
C ALA A 16 -5.44 -3.03 -9.18
N ASP A 17 -4.24 -2.50 -9.35
CA ASP A 17 -3.52 -1.72 -8.35
C ASP A 17 -3.30 -0.26 -8.79
N THR A 18 -3.59 0.07 -10.07
CA THR A 18 -3.46 1.41 -10.64
C THR A 18 -4.72 1.83 -11.39
N PRO A 19 -4.99 3.14 -11.55
CA PRO A 19 -6.13 3.62 -12.33
C PRO A 19 -6.15 3.11 -13.78
N GLU A 20 -4.96 2.95 -14.39
CA GLU A 20 -4.85 2.42 -15.75
C GLU A 20 -5.29 0.97 -15.83
N GLN A 21 -4.83 0.13 -14.91
CA GLN A 21 -5.25 -1.27 -14.83
C GLN A 21 -6.76 -1.38 -14.59
N VAL A 22 -7.35 -0.49 -13.78
CA VAL A 22 -8.80 -0.44 -13.57
C VAL A 22 -9.54 -0.14 -14.86
N ARG A 23 -9.12 0.89 -15.63
CA ARG A 23 -9.73 1.20 -16.92
C ARG A 23 -9.66 0.04 -17.91
N GLN A 24 -8.51 -0.61 -18.00
CA GLN A 24 -8.33 -1.79 -18.85
C GLN A 24 -9.23 -2.94 -18.41
N ALA A 25 -9.31 -3.21 -17.10
CA ALA A 25 -10.16 -4.26 -16.54
C ALA A 25 -11.63 -4.05 -16.92
N ILE A 26 -12.12 -2.82 -16.77
CA ILE A 26 -13.51 -2.46 -17.13
C ILE A 26 -13.74 -2.59 -18.64
N ALA A 27 -12.79 -2.16 -19.46
CA ALA A 27 -12.87 -2.31 -20.92
C ALA A 27 -12.94 -3.78 -21.35
N PHE A 28 -12.34 -4.71 -20.59
CA PHE A 28 -12.45 -6.15 -20.78
C PHE A 28 -13.70 -6.79 -20.14
N GLY A 29 -14.58 -6.00 -19.53
CA GLY A 29 -15.86 -6.45 -19.01
C GLY A 29 -15.86 -6.80 -17.51
N ALA A 30 -14.87 -6.34 -16.74
CA ALA A 30 -14.92 -6.47 -15.29
C ALA A 30 -16.01 -5.58 -14.67
N GLU A 31 -16.73 -6.11 -13.69
CA GLU A 31 -17.81 -5.43 -12.99
C GLU A 31 -17.35 -4.77 -11.69
N GLY A 32 -16.04 -4.82 -11.43
CA GLY A 32 -15.39 -4.21 -10.29
C GLY A 32 -14.01 -4.79 -10.05
N ILE A 33 -13.38 -4.34 -8.96
CA ILE A 33 -12.06 -4.81 -8.53
C ILE A 33 -12.20 -5.75 -7.34
N GLY A 34 -11.69 -6.97 -7.52
CA GLY A 34 -11.70 -8.01 -6.50
C GLY A 34 -10.54 -7.90 -5.51
N LEU A 35 -9.42 -7.28 -5.93
CA LEU A 35 -8.29 -6.99 -5.07
C LEU A 35 -7.47 -5.80 -5.60
N THR A 36 -7.27 -4.80 -4.75
CA THR A 36 -6.24 -3.77 -4.87
C THR A 36 -5.21 -3.96 -3.77
N ARG A 37 -3.93 -4.09 -4.14
CA ARG A 37 -2.80 -4.28 -3.25
C ARG A 37 -2.13 -2.94 -2.98
N THR A 38 -2.34 -2.40 -1.78
CA THR A 38 -1.87 -1.05 -1.44
C THR A 38 -0.36 -0.93 -1.32
N GLU A 39 0.36 -2.03 -1.12
CA GLU A 39 1.82 -2.06 -1.09
C GLU A 39 2.45 -1.58 -2.39
N HIS A 40 1.83 -1.83 -3.53
CA HIS A 40 2.35 -1.40 -4.84
C HIS A 40 2.38 0.13 -5.00
N MET A 41 1.56 0.85 -4.23
CA MET A 41 1.52 2.31 -4.23
C MET A 41 2.76 2.96 -3.60
N PHE A 42 3.60 2.19 -2.88
CA PHE A 42 4.73 2.72 -2.12
C PHE A 42 6.10 2.51 -2.77
N PHE A 43 6.18 1.84 -3.93
CA PHE A 43 7.46 1.52 -4.57
C PHE A 43 7.98 2.61 -5.51
N GLU A 44 7.19 3.61 -5.86
CA GLU A 44 7.56 4.63 -6.84
C GLU A 44 8.13 5.92 -6.20
N GLY A 45 9.20 6.46 -6.79
CA GLY A 45 9.77 7.76 -6.46
C GLY A 45 10.14 7.93 -4.99
N ASP A 46 9.78 9.06 -4.41
CA ASP A 46 10.09 9.41 -3.01
C ASP A 46 9.21 8.67 -1.98
N ARG A 47 8.19 7.96 -2.44
CA ARG A 47 7.26 7.23 -1.58
C ARG A 47 7.96 6.11 -0.81
N ILE A 48 8.90 5.42 -1.46
CA ILE A 48 9.68 4.33 -0.84
C ILE A 48 10.53 4.85 0.33
N ASP A 49 11.02 6.08 0.26
CA ASP A 49 11.82 6.66 1.34
C ASP A 49 10.96 6.98 2.57
N ALA A 50 9.77 7.57 2.35
CA ALA A 50 8.81 7.79 3.44
C ALA A 50 8.33 6.47 4.06
N MET A 51 8.17 5.41 3.24
CA MET A 51 7.85 4.07 3.73
C MET A 51 8.99 3.49 4.59
N ARG A 52 10.24 3.64 4.15
CA ARG A 52 11.43 3.22 4.90
C ARG A 52 11.58 4.01 6.21
N GLU A 53 11.32 5.31 6.18
CA GLU A 53 11.31 6.15 7.38
C GLU A 53 10.26 5.65 8.40
N MET A 54 9.08 5.30 7.94
CA MET A 54 8.03 4.71 8.76
C MET A 54 8.45 3.38 9.39
N ILE A 55 9.08 2.49 8.60
CA ILE A 55 9.53 1.16 9.05
C ILE A 55 10.66 1.26 10.07
N LEU A 56 11.59 2.21 9.87
CA LEU A 56 12.75 2.42 10.74
C LEU A 56 12.43 3.27 11.97
N ALA A 57 11.21 3.81 12.09
CA ALA A 57 10.80 4.64 13.22
C ALA A 57 10.88 3.88 14.54
N GLU A 58 11.61 4.45 15.52
CA GLU A 58 11.78 3.88 16.86
C GLU A 58 10.61 4.20 17.79
N SER A 59 9.83 5.24 17.49
CA SER A 59 8.66 5.65 18.27
C SER A 59 7.42 5.85 17.41
N GLU A 60 6.26 5.81 18.05
CA GLU A 60 4.98 6.07 17.38
C GLU A 60 4.92 7.47 16.78
N ASP A 61 5.45 8.48 17.46
CA ASP A 61 5.44 9.87 16.97
C ASP A 61 6.22 10.03 15.68
N VAL A 62 7.43 9.44 15.61
CA VAL A 62 8.26 9.42 14.40
C VAL A 62 7.53 8.67 13.27
N ARG A 63 6.91 7.54 13.59
CA ARG A 63 6.14 6.76 12.62
C ARG A 63 4.93 7.53 12.10
N ARG A 64 4.19 8.22 12.97
CA ARG A 64 3.08 9.10 12.58
C ARG A 64 3.54 10.25 11.69
N ALA A 65 4.72 10.82 11.94
CA ALA A 65 5.29 11.86 11.08
C ALA A 65 5.59 11.34 9.66
N ALA A 66 6.15 10.14 9.53
CA ALA A 66 6.37 9.49 8.24
C ALA A 66 5.04 9.17 7.53
N LEU A 67 4.05 8.64 8.26
CA LEU A 67 2.72 8.36 7.72
C LEU A 67 2.00 9.61 7.20
N LYS A 68 2.21 10.78 7.82
CA LYS A 68 1.69 12.06 7.30
C LYS A 68 2.24 12.40 5.91
N LYS A 69 3.46 11.96 5.59
CA LYS A 69 4.05 12.14 4.25
C LYS A 69 3.44 11.18 3.24
N LEU A 70 3.08 9.95 3.66
CA LEU A 70 2.48 8.92 2.82
C LEU A 70 1.00 9.16 2.51
N LEU A 71 0.25 9.73 3.44
CA LEU A 71 -1.19 9.95 3.32
C LEU A 71 -1.61 10.66 2.01
N PRO A 72 -1.01 11.79 1.59
CA PRO A 72 -1.41 12.47 0.36
C PRO A 72 -1.20 11.60 -0.88
N TYR A 73 -0.10 10.86 -0.96
CA TYR A 73 0.17 9.97 -2.09
C TYR A 73 -0.88 8.87 -2.20
N GLN A 74 -1.15 8.19 -1.09
CA GLN A 74 -2.11 7.09 -1.09
C GLN A 74 -3.53 7.57 -1.36
N ARG A 75 -3.91 8.74 -0.84
CA ARG A 75 -5.20 9.37 -1.14
C ARG A 75 -5.33 9.68 -2.63
N GLU A 76 -4.29 10.22 -3.27
CA GLU A 76 -4.28 10.52 -4.72
C GLU A 76 -4.44 9.24 -5.55
N ASP A 77 -3.74 8.17 -5.18
CA ASP A 77 -3.86 6.88 -5.85
C ASP A 77 -5.29 6.33 -5.77
N PHE A 78 -5.92 6.39 -4.58
CA PHE A 78 -7.31 5.99 -4.42
C PHE A 78 -8.30 6.88 -5.17
N GLU A 79 -8.07 8.20 -5.22
CA GLU A 79 -8.88 9.09 -6.04
C GLU A 79 -8.84 8.68 -7.51
N GLY A 80 -7.65 8.35 -8.04
CA GLY A 80 -7.49 7.86 -9.40
C GLY A 80 -8.22 6.54 -9.64
N ILE A 81 -8.10 5.59 -8.72
CA ILE A 81 -8.77 4.28 -8.79
C ILE A 81 -10.29 4.46 -8.75
N PHE A 82 -10.82 5.24 -7.79
CA PHE A 82 -12.26 5.43 -7.64
C PHE A 82 -12.89 6.16 -8.81
N LYS A 83 -12.20 7.15 -9.39
CA LYS A 83 -12.64 7.78 -10.65
C LYS A 83 -12.71 6.79 -11.80
N ALA A 84 -11.69 5.93 -11.94
CA ALA A 84 -11.66 4.92 -12.98
C ALA A 84 -12.72 3.82 -12.79
N LEU A 85 -13.18 3.57 -11.57
CA LEU A 85 -14.23 2.60 -11.25
C LEU A 85 -15.63 3.04 -11.64
N GLU A 86 -15.90 4.34 -11.76
CA GLU A 86 -17.22 4.85 -12.13
C GLU A 86 -18.36 4.24 -11.30
N GLY A 87 -18.20 4.21 -9.98
CA GLY A 87 -19.17 3.65 -9.03
C GLY A 87 -19.16 2.13 -8.86
N ARG A 88 -18.30 1.39 -9.58
CA ARG A 88 -18.17 -0.05 -9.41
C ARG A 88 -17.45 -0.40 -8.10
N PRO A 89 -17.72 -1.57 -7.50
CA PRO A 89 -17.12 -1.96 -6.24
C PRO A 89 -15.63 -2.30 -6.35
N ALA A 90 -14.86 -1.99 -5.30
CA ALA A 90 -13.48 -2.43 -5.12
C ALA A 90 -13.26 -3.04 -3.74
N THR A 91 -12.48 -4.12 -3.71
CA THR A 91 -11.94 -4.69 -2.48
C THR A 91 -10.49 -4.22 -2.32
N ILE A 92 -10.21 -3.49 -1.26
CA ILE A 92 -8.90 -2.93 -0.97
C ILE A 92 -8.25 -3.75 0.14
N ARG A 93 -7.06 -4.30 -0.13
CA ARG A 93 -6.23 -4.92 0.89
C ARG A 93 -5.34 -3.86 1.53
N LEU A 94 -5.46 -3.69 2.84
CA LEU A 94 -4.54 -2.85 3.60
C LEU A 94 -3.13 -3.46 3.54
N LEU A 95 -2.12 -2.70 4.00
CA LEU A 95 -0.70 -3.11 3.94
C LEU A 95 -0.51 -4.51 4.51
N ASP A 96 -0.09 -5.44 3.65
CA ASP A 96 0.05 -6.85 3.99
C ASP A 96 1.50 -7.37 3.97
N PRO A 97 2.39 -7.00 3.01
CA PRO A 97 3.72 -7.59 2.94
C PRO A 97 4.56 -7.35 4.20
N PRO A 98 5.50 -8.27 4.49
CA PRO A 98 6.45 -8.07 5.57
C PRO A 98 7.28 -6.80 5.35
N LEU A 99 7.52 -6.05 6.42
CA LEU A 99 8.21 -4.76 6.33
C LEU A 99 9.64 -4.87 5.80
N HIS A 100 10.29 -6.03 5.94
CA HIS A 100 11.64 -6.25 5.42
C HIS A 100 11.74 -6.14 3.89
N GLU A 101 10.66 -6.34 3.15
CA GLU A 101 10.66 -6.21 1.69
C GLU A 101 10.88 -4.77 1.20
N PHE A 102 10.62 -3.78 2.05
CA PHE A 102 10.78 -2.37 1.71
C PHE A 102 12.17 -1.80 2.05
N VAL A 103 12.96 -2.53 2.84
CA VAL A 103 14.27 -2.07 3.31
C VAL A 103 15.40 -2.77 2.56
N PRO A 104 16.55 -2.08 2.34
CA PRO A 104 17.68 -2.69 1.64
C PRO A 104 18.34 -3.78 2.48
N HIS A 105 18.76 -4.86 1.82
CA HIS A 105 19.44 -5.99 2.47
C HIS A 105 20.96 -5.89 2.43
N ASP A 106 21.52 -5.16 1.46
CA ASP A 106 22.97 -4.99 1.31
C ASP A 106 23.50 -3.83 2.17
N LYS A 107 24.73 -3.98 2.69
CA LYS A 107 25.35 -3.02 3.60
C LYS A 107 25.55 -1.63 3.00
N LYS A 108 25.81 -1.54 1.69
CA LYS A 108 26.03 -0.26 1.00
C LYS A 108 24.75 0.55 0.95
N SER A 109 23.66 -0.06 0.49
CA SER A 109 22.34 0.58 0.42
C SER A 109 21.79 0.92 1.82
N GLN A 110 22.10 0.10 2.85
CA GLN A 110 21.76 0.43 4.25
C GLN A 110 22.51 1.67 4.74
N ALA A 111 23.81 1.81 4.40
CA ALA A 111 24.61 2.99 4.75
C ALA A 111 24.12 4.25 4.02
N ASP A 112 23.72 4.13 2.76
CA ASP A 112 23.17 5.24 1.99
C ASP A 112 21.78 5.67 2.54
N LEU A 113 20.95 4.71 2.92
CA LEU A 113 19.67 4.98 3.59
C LEU A 113 19.89 5.68 4.93
N ALA A 114 20.86 5.23 5.73
CA ALA A 114 21.21 5.84 7.01
C ALA A 114 21.61 7.32 6.85
N LYS A 115 22.44 7.62 5.84
CA LYS A 115 22.81 9.01 5.50
C LYS A 115 21.59 9.83 5.11
N LYS A 116 20.71 9.29 4.28
CA LYS A 116 19.51 9.97 3.78
C LYS A 116 18.55 10.30 4.93
N LEU A 117 18.37 9.38 5.85
CA LEU A 117 17.50 9.54 7.01
C LEU A 117 18.18 10.23 8.21
N LYS A 118 19.49 10.54 8.11
CA LYS A 118 20.29 11.14 9.18
C LYS A 118 20.30 10.33 10.49
N ILE A 119 20.34 9.01 10.38
CA ILE A 119 20.42 8.06 11.49
C ILE A 119 21.70 7.23 11.40
N SER A 120 22.07 6.56 12.50
CA SER A 120 23.26 5.70 12.51
C SER A 120 23.08 4.49 11.59
N PRO A 121 24.09 4.09 10.79
CA PRO A 121 24.09 2.85 10.02
C PRO A 121 23.82 1.60 10.90
N ASP A 122 24.32 1.60 12.13
CA ASP A 122 24.09 0.49 13.08
C ASP A 122 22.63 0.35 13.49
N VAL A 123 21.91 1.47 13.62
CA VAL A 123 20.47 1.48 13.88
C VAL A 123 19.71 0.85 12.70
N VAL A 124 20.06 1.24 11.47
CA VAL A 124 19.46 0.65 10.26
C VAL A 124 19.72 -0.85 10.20
N ALA A 125 21.00 -1.26 10.35
CA ALA A 125 21.38 -2.67 10.28
C ALA A 125 20.68 -3.51 11.35
N LYS A 126 20.62 -3.01 12.58
CA LYS A 126 19.95 -3.66 13.72
C LYS A 126 18.45 -3.81 13.46
N ARG A 127 17.80 -2.76 12.93
CA ARG A 127 16.38 -2.80 12.62
C ARG A 127 16.07 -3.74 11.45
N VAL A 128 16.84 -3.70 10.38
CA VAL A 128 16.71 -4.64 9.26
C VAL A 128 16.88 -6.08 9.73
N ALA A 129 17.88 -6.36 10.56
CA ALA A 129 18.08 -7.69 11.15
C ALA A 129 16.87 -8.13 12.02
N SER A 130 16.27 -7.22 12.78
CA SER A 130 15.08 -7.51 13.60
C SER A 130 13.80 -7.77 12.81
N LEU A 131 13.75 -7.31 11.55
CA LEU A 131 12.63 -7.53 10.65
C LEU A 131 12.78 -8.80 9.81
N HIS A 132 13.94 -9.46 9.89
CA HIS A 132 14.20 -10.69 9.12
C HIS A 132 13.28 -11.82 9.59
N GLU A 133 12.53 -12.38 8.66
CA GLU A 133 11.57 -13.45 8.92
C GLU A 133 12.05 -14.76 8.30
N PHE A 134 12.02 -15.84 9.07
CA PHE A 134 12.36 -17.17 8.58
C PHE A 134 11.28 -17.68 7.61
N ASN A 135 10.01 -17.38 7.93
CA ASN A 135 8.88 -17.63 7.04
C ASN A 135 8.05 -16.33 6.89
N PRO A 136 8.15 -15.64 5.74
CA PRO A 136 7.43 -14.38 5.51
C PRO A 136 5.91 -14.48 5.70
N MET A 137 5.33 -15.65 5.45
CA MET A 137 3.89 -15.87 5.60
C MET A 137 3.43 -15.81 7.06
N LEU A 138 4.31 -16.15 8.00
CA LEU A 138 4.05 -16.18 9.44
C LEU A 138 4.60 -14.96 10.19
N GLY A 139 5.29 -14.07 9.48
CA GLY A 139 5.96 -12.92 10.04
C GLY A 139 5.03 -11.79 10.53
N HIS A 140 5.64 -10.69 10.91
CA HIS A 140 4.97 -9.48 11.39
C HIS A 140 4.38 -8.70 10.21
N ARG A 141 3.21 -9.13 9.74
CA ARG A 141 2.50 -8.61 8.57
C ARG A 141 0.99 -8.65 8.75
N GLY A 142 0.25 -8.03 7.83
CA GLY A 142 -1.20 -8.08 7.75
C GLY A 142 -1.88 -7.66 9.06
N CYS A 143 -2.74 -8.51 9.59
CA CYS A 143 -3.48 -8.22 10.84
C CYS A 143 -2.56 -8.05 12.04
N ARG A 144 -1.46 -8.82 12.14
CA ARG A 144 -0.49 -8.69 13.25
C ARG A 144 0.19 -7.32 13.21
N LEU A 145 0.55 -6.84 12.02
CA LEU A 145 1.09 -5.49 11.82
C LEU A 145 0.07 -4.42 12.22
N GLY A 146 -1.18 -4.57 11.82
CA GLY A 146 -2.27 -3.64 12.15
C GLY A 146 -2.61 -3.58 13.64
N ILE A 147 -2.34 -4.66 14.40
CA ILE A 147 -2.48 -4.66 15.86
C ILE A 147 -1.29 -3.95 16.53
N SER A 148 -0.06 -4.21 16.07
CA SER A 148 1.15 -3.63 16.67
C SER A 148 1.34 -2.16 16.32
N TYR A 149 0.94 -1.76 15.11
CA TYR A 149 1.07 -0.39 14.57
C TYR A 149 -0.25 0.08 13.99
N PRO A 150 -1.30 0.29 14.83
CA PRO A 150 -2.65 0.61 14.36
C PRO A 150 -2.72 1.94 13.59
N GLU A 151 -1.76 2.85 13.80
CA GLU A 151 -1.65 4.11 13.08
C GLU A 151 -1.42 3.93 11.57
N ILE A 152 -0.84 2.81 11.13
CA ILE A 152 -0.69 2.48 9.70
C ILE A 152 -2.09 2.24 9.10
N SER A 153 -2.87 1.36 9.72
CA SER A 153 -4.24 1.06 9.28
C SER A 153 -5.14 2.29 9.34
N ALA A 154 -4.99 3.11 10.39
CA ALA A 154 -5.74 4.36 10.53
C ALA A 154 -5.42 5.34 9.39
N MET A 155 -4.14 5.49 9.02
CA MET A 155 -3.73 6.34 7.89
C MET A 155 -4.33 5.83 6.57
N GLN A 156 -4.27 4.52 6.30
CA GLN A 156 -4.82 3.94 5.08
C GLN A 156 -6.34 4.08 5.01
N ALA A 157 -7.05 3.80 6.10
CA ALA A 157 -8.50 4.00 6.18
C ALA A 157 -8.85 5.47 5.90
N ARG A 158 -8.12 6.40 6.49
CA ARG A 158 -8.29 7.83 6.24
C ARG A 158 -8.09 8.18 4.77
N ALA A 159 -7.02 7.69 4.13
CA ALA A 159 -6.75 7.92 2.70
C ALA A 159 -7.91 7.43 1.83
N ILE A 160 -8.43 6.22 2.10
CA ILE A 160 -9.54 5.62 1.37
C ILE A 160 -10.82 6.48 1.50
N PHE A 161 -11.22 6.84 2.72
CA PHE A 161 -12.47 7.57 2.92
C PHE A 161 -12.39 9.03 2.47
N GLU A 162 -11.23 9.69 2.62
CA GLU A 162 -11.02 11.04 2.07
C GLU A 162 -11.10 11.04 0.54
N ALA A 163 -10.47 10.04 -0.12
CA ALA A 163 -10.54 9.88 -1.56
C ALA A 163 -11.97 9.58 -2.05
N ALA A 164 -12.66 8.64 -1.41
CA ALA A 164 -14.03 8.30 -1.76
C ALA A 164 -14.98 9.50 -1.62
N SER A 165 -14.88 10.23 -0.50
CA SER A 165 -15.67 11.44 -0.27
C SER A 165 -15.39 12.54 -1.30
N LYS A 166 -14.13 12.70 -1.70
CA LYS A 166 -13.75 13.70 -2.70
C LYS A 166 -14.30 13.35 -4.09
N VAL A 167 -14.17 12.08 -4.49
CA VAL A 167 -14.68 11.61 -5.78
C VAL A 167 -16.20 11.72 -5.84
N GLN A 168 -16.90 11.30 -4.77
CA GLN A 168 -18.36 11.42 -4.69
C GLN A 168 -18.87 12.86 -4.81
N LYS A 169 -18.12 13.85 -4.30
CA LYS A 169 -18.49 15.27 -4.40
C LYS A 169 -18.21 15.86 -5.79
N SER A 170 -17.36 15.23 -6.57
CA SER A 170 -16.97 15.73 -7.89
C SER A 170 -17.85 15.18 -9.04
N GLY A 171 -18.80 14.32 -8.74
CA GLY A 171 -19.73 13.70 -9.69
C GLY A 171 -19.44 12.26 -9.89
#